data_62dfa7aa1369442e3909b2e38816110e
#
_entry.id   62dfa7aa1369442e3909b2e38816110e
#
_cell.length_a   1.000
_cell.length_b   1.000
_cell.length_c   1.000
_cell.angle_alpha   90.00
_cell.angle_beta   90.00
_cell.angle_gamma   90.00
#
_symmetry.space_group_name_H-M   'P 1'
#
loop_
_entity.id
_entity.type
_entity.pdbx_description
1 polymer ?
#
loop_
_entity_poly.entity_id
_entity_poly.type
_entity_poly.pdbx_seq_one_letter_code
_entity_poly.pdbx_strand_id
1 'polypeptide(L)'
;MCSDSSDPYLAGAIYYLDRGLRSHNYAAILCCTGYDLDAKQKYFDLLRSKRVDAIILAGSKFVEMRAKDNAYIIEAASDLPIMLVNGFLEGENIYSTVCDDRAAVYGAVSQLLSSGRRRILYVYTSYSYSGVNKLEGYKDALKEKGIAPCSELIRQCPKDIEAARDLLLSLRNEGLEFDAVVTSDDSLAVGAVKYAHTAGISIPDELSIIGYNNSLLARCTDPEITSIDSKVE
;
A
#
# COMPACT_ATOMS: atom_id res chain seq x y z
N MET A 1 -12.04 8.61 8.68
CA MET A 1 -11.65 9.27 7.40
C MET A 1 -10.87 8.29 6.55
N CYS A 2 -11.04 8.30 5.23
CA CYS A 2 -10.21 7.59 4.27
C CYS A 2 -9.90 8.51 3.08
N SER A 3 -8.87 8.20 2.32
CA SER A 3 -8.54 8.99 1.12
C SER A 3 -9.43 8.62 -0.06
N ASP A 4 -9.77 7.35 -0.21
CA ASP A 4 -10.53 6.84 -1.35
C ASP A 4 -11.32 5.59 -0.94
N SER A 5 -12.64 5.67 -0.93
CA SER A 5 -13.52 4.54 -0.58
C SER A 5 -13.69 3.51 -1.71
N SER A 6 -13.22 3.81 -2.92
CA SER A 6 -13.20 2.86 -4.04
C SER A 6 -11.98 1.95 -4.04
N ASP A 7 -10.96 2.27 -3.25
CA ASP A 7 -9.78 1.44 -3.07
C ASP A 7 -10.15 0.13 -2.36
N PRO A 8 -9.91 -1.06 -2.96
CA PRO A 8 -10.34 -2.34 -2.38
C PRO A 8 -9.81 -2.61 -0.98
N TYR A 9 -8.55 -2.22 -0.69
CA TYR A 9 -7.96 -2.35 0.64
C TYR A 9 -8.66 -1.43 1.65
N LEU A 10 -8.83 -0.14 1.30
CA LEU A 10 -9.49 0.82 2.18
C LEU A 10 -10.97 0.49 2.38
N ALA A 11 -11.67 0.02 1.35
CA ALA A 11 -13.05 -0.44 1.45
C ALA A 11 -13.18 -1.60 2.44
N GLY A 12 -12.27 -2.58 2.38
CA GLY A 12 -12.19 -3.67 3.35
C GLY A 12 -11.94 -3.17 4.77
N ALA A 13 -10.94 -2.29 4.96
CA ALA A 13 -10.64 -1.70 6.25
C ALA A 13 -11.84 -0.94 6.85
N ILE A 14 -12.53 -0.13 6.04
CA ILE A 14 -13.74 0.61 6.45
C ILE A 14 -14.85 -0.37 6.89
N TYR A 15 -15.07 -1.44 6.14
CA TYR A 15 -16.07 -2.45 6.48
C TYR A 15 -15.82 -3.08 7.85
N TYR A 16 -14.57 -3.52 8.13
CA TYR A 16 -14.23 -4.15 9.41
C TYR A 16 -14.23 -3.13 10.56
N LEU A 17 -13.76 -1.91 10.33
CA LEU A 17 -13.82 -0.82 11.31
C LEU A 17 -15.27 -0.49 11.68
N ASP A 18 -16.16 -0.30 10.69
CA ASP A 18 -17.58 -0.02 10.96
C ASP A 18 -18.25 -1.17 11.72
N ARG A 19 -17.96 -2.41 11.34
CA ARG A 19 -18.46 -3.60 12.05
C ARG A 19 -17.99 -3.64 13.50
N GLY A 20 -16.71 -3.36 13.75
CA GLY A 20 -16.14 -3.30 15.09
C GLY A 20 -16.75 -2.19 15.92
N LEU A 21 -16.88 -0.98 15.36
CA LEU A 21 -17.50 0.16 16.05
C LEU A 21 -18.95 -0.12 16.44
N ARG A 22 -19.76 -0.66 15.52
CA ARG A 22 -21.15 -1.03 15.81
C ARG A 22 -21.28 -2.08 16.91
N SER A 23 -20.38 -3.06 16.98
CA SER A 23 -20.40 -4.07 18.05
C SER A 23 -20.14 -3.49 19.44
N HIS A 24 -19.55 -2.28 19.50
CA HIS A 24 -19.30 -1.52 20.71
C HIS A 24 -20.24 -0.30 20.88
N ASN A 25 -21.36 -0.26 20.14
CA ASN A 25 -22.38 0.79 20.18
C ASN A 25 -21.89 2.18 19.72
N TYR A 26 -20.85 2.24 18.87
CA TYR A 26 -20.45 3.46 18.21
C TYR A 26 -21.05 3.57 16.81
N ALA A 27 -21.42 4.80 16.42
CA ALA A 27 -21.82 5.13 15.05
C ALA A 27 -20.64 5.72 14.31
N ALA A 28 -20.43 5.33 13.04
CA ALA A 28 -19.36 5.86 12.22
C ALA A 28 -19.86 6.93 11.24
N ILE A 29 -19.10 8.02 11.12
CA ILE A 29 -19.23 9.03 10.06
C ILE A 29 -18.08 8.82 9.08
N LEU A 30 -18.38 8.39 7.86
CA LEU A 30 -17.36 8.23 6.82
C LEU A 30 -17.11 9.54 6.09
N CYS A 31 -15.84 9.96 6.05
CA CYS A 31 -15.37 11.10 5.26
C CYS A 31 -14.31 10.63 4.27
N CYS A 32 -14.55 10.84 2.97
CA CYS A 32 -13.59 10.59 1.90
C CYS A 32 -12.89 11.91 1.54
N THR A 33 -11.60 12.03 1.87
CA THR A 33 -10.87 13.31 1.82
C THR A 33 -10.11 13.56 0.53
N GLY A 34 -9.92 12.52 -0.29
CA GLY A 34 -8.85 12.56 -1.29
C GLY A 34 -7.46 12.58 -0.63
N TYR A 35 -6.48 13.06 -1.38
CA TYR A 35 -5.07 13.09 -0.94
C TYR A 35 -4.57 14.49 -0.60
N ASP A 36 -5.37 15.51 -0.88
CA ASP A 36 -5.04 16.92 -0.65
C ASP A 36 -4.99 17.25 0.84
N LEU A 37 -3.93 17.96 1.26
CA LEU A 37 -3.72 18.32 2.66
C LEU A 37 -4.80 19.29 3.18
N ASP A 38 -5.16 20.30 2.38
CA ASP A 38 -6.18 21.27 2.77
C ASP A 38 -7.55 20.61 2.95
N ALA A 39 -7.87 19.63 2.08
CA ALA A 39 -9.10 18.85 2.22
C ALA A 39 -9.08 18.01 3.51
N LYS A 40 -7.95 17.35 3.82
CA LYS A 40 -7.81 16.60 5.08
C LYS A 40 -8.06 17.50 6.29
N GLN A 41 -7.43 18.68 6.35
CA GLN A 41 -7.62 19.65 7.43
C GLN A 41 -9.07 20.09 7.58
N LYS A 42 -9.74 20.45 6.48
CA LYS A 42 -11.17 20.84 6.49
C LYS A 42 -12.07 19.74 7.05
N TYR A 43 -11.80 18.47 6.74
CA TYR A 43 -12.56 17.35 7.30
C TYR A 43 -12.30 17.13 8.79
N PHE A 44 -11.07 17.38 9.27
CA PHE A 44 -10.79 17.40 10.71
C PHE A 44 -11.62 18.46 11.43
N ASP A 45 -11.63 19.69 10.94
CA ASP A 45 -12.43 20.77 11.52
C ASP A 45 -13.93 20.46 11.53
N LEU A 46 -14.41 19.88 10.42
CA LEU A 46 -15.80 19.41 10.32
C LEU A 46 -16.12 18.37 11.40
N LEU A 47 -15.28 17.34 11.57
CA LEU A 47 -15.52 16.29 12.55
C LEU A 47 -15.44 16.83 14.00
N ARG A 48 -14.47 17.72 14.29
CA ARG A 48 -14.40 18.41 15.60
C ARG A 48 -15.68 19.21 15.86
N SER A 49 -16.22 19.93 14.87
CA SER A 49 -17.49 20.67 15.00
C SER A 49 -18.69 19.76 15.25
N LYS A 50 -18.64 18.51 14.78
CA LYS A 50 -19.66 17.48 15.02
C LYS A 50 -19.53 16.81 16.39
N ARG A 51 -18.48 17.14 17.16
CA ARG A 51 -18.20 16.60 18.49
C ARG A 51 -18.14 15.06 18.48
N VAL A 52 -17.38 14.50 17.51
CA VAL A 52 -17.11 13.07 17.47
C VAL A 52 -16.24 12.66 18.67
N ASP A 53 -16.38 11.40 19.12
CA ASP A 53 -15.64 10.88 20.27
C ASP A 53 -14.17 10.54 19.92
N ALA A 54 -13.89 10.21 18.66
CA ALA A 54 -12.55 9.89 18.16
C ALA A 54 -12.50 10.04 16.63
N ILE A 55 -11.30 10.12 16.07
CA ILE A 55 -11.09 10.09 14.62
C ILE A 55 -10.20 8.89 14.26
N ILE A 56 -10.64 8.08 13.28
CA ILE A 56 -9.85 7.00 12.69
C ILE A 56 -9.41 7.45 11.30
N LEU A 57 -8.10 7.40 11.04
CA LEU A 57 -7.46 7.73 9.76
C LEU A 57 -7.04 6.42 9.08
N ALA A 58 -7.84 5.96 8.13
CA ALA A 58 -7.57 4.71 7.41
C ALA A 58 -6.70 4.96 6.17
N GLY A 59 -5.47 4.47 6.21
CA GLY A 59 -4.51 4.52 5.13
C GLY A 59 -3.23 5.32 5.44
N SER A 60 -2.10 4.81 4.97
CA SER A 60 -0.76 5.34 5.27
C SER A 60 -0.48 6.74 4.73
N LYS A 61 -1.31 7.24 3.81
CA LYS A 61 -1.15 8.58 3.21
C LYS A 61 -1.74 9.71 4.05
N PHE A 62 -2.33 9.43 5.21
CA PHE A 62 -2.74 10.49 6.14
C PHE A 62 -1.54 11.11 6.86
N VAL A 63 -0.49 10.33 7.11
CA VAL A 63 0.75 10.84 7.70
C VAL A 63 1.64 11.34 6.56
N GLU A 64 1.93 12.64 6.60
CA GLU A 64 2.79 13.30 5.62
C GLU A 64 4.26 13.06 5.95
N MET A 65 5.11 13.00 4.91
CA MET A 65 6.54 12.77 5.07
C MET A 65 7.26 13.95 5.76
N ARG A 66 6.75 15.16 5.60
CA ARG A 66 7.28 16.33 6.29
C ARG A 66 6.56 16.50 7.63
N ALA A 67 7.30 16.43 8.72
CA ALA A 67 6.75 16.48 10.09
C ALA A 67 5.80 17.69 10.32
N LYS A 68 6.13 18.86 9.76
CA LYS A 68 5.30 20.07 9.89
C LYS A 68 3.90 19.94 9.27
N ASP A 69 3.75 19.09 8.25
CA ASP A 69 2.48 18.92 7.53
C ASP A 69 1.54 17.97 8.31
N ASN A 70 2.01 17.37 9.41
CA ASN A 70 1.21 16.56 10.34
C ASN A 70 0.68 17.38 11.55
N ALA A 71 0.95 18.68 11.61
CA ALA A 71 0.54 19.52 12.73
C ALA A 71 -0.97 19.45 13.01
N TYR A 72 -1.80 19.33 11.97
CA TYR A 72 -3.25 19.24 12.11
C TYR A 72 -3.71 17.96 12.85
N ILE A 73 -2.97 16.85 12.73
CA ILE A 73 -3.24 15.62 13.48
C ILE A 73 -2.86 15.80 14.94
N ILE A 74 -1.68 16.37 15.20
CA ILE A 74 -1.16 16.58 16.56
C ILE A 74 -2.06 17.59 17.32
N GLU A 75 -2.48 18.65 16.65
CA GLU A 75 -3.41 19.64 17.24
C GLU A 75 -4.77 19.01 17.56
N ALA A 76 -5.34 18.24 16.67
CA ALA A 76 -6.60 17.56 16.92
C ALA A 76 -6.48 16.51 18.05
N ALA A 77 -5.33 15.87 18.20
CA ALA A 77 -5.09 14.88 19.25
C ALA A 77 -5.10 15.48 20.66
N SER A 78 -4.92 16.80 20.82
CA SER A 78 -5.11 17.47 22.12
C SER A 78 -6.55 17.43 22.61
N ASP A 79 -7.52 17.33 21.72
CA ASP A 79 -8.95 17.40 22.05
C ASP A 79 -9.63 16.03 22.02
N LEU A 80 -9.15 15.10 21.17
CA LEU A 80 -9.80 13.81 20.98
C LEU A 80 -8.80 12.73 20.51
N PRO A 81 -9.05 11.43 20.82
CA PRO A 81 -8.21 10.35 20.38
C PRO A 81 -8.14 10.23 18.86
N ILE A 82 -6.92 10.06 18.32
CA ILE A 82 -6.68 9.80 16.91
C ILE A 82 -6.12 8.38 16.75
N MET A 83 -6.76 7.56 15.92
CA MET A 83 -6.27 6.23 15.55
C MET A 83 -5.78 6.24 14.10
N LEU A 84 -4.54 5.85 13.89
CA LEU A 84 -3.95 5.65 12.56
C LEU A 84 -4.01 4.17 12.18
N VAL A 85 -4.59 3.86 11.03
CA VAL A 85 -4.56 2.51 10.44
C VAL A 85 -3.59 2.51 9.26
N ASN A 86 -2.58 1.66 9.37
CA ASN A 86 -1.48 1.56 8.39
C ASN A 86 -0.66 2.85 8.23
N GLY A 87 -0.56 3.63 9.28
CA GLY A 87 0.25 4.84 9.38
C GLY A 87 0.82 4.97 10.79
N PHE A 88 1.94 5.68 10.94
CA PHE A 88 2.57 5.89 12.23
C PHE A 88 2.93 7.36 12.41
N LEU A 89 2.51 7.92 13.55
CA LEU A 89 2.88 9.24 14.00
C LEU A 89 2.99 9.18 15.53
N GLU A 90 4.12 9.60 16.05
CA GLU A 90 4.33 9.69 17.49
C GLU A 90 3.68 10.95 18.05
N GLY A 91 2.91 10.79 19.12
CA GLY A 91 2.23 11.90 19.79
C GLY A 91 1.32 11.44 20.92
N GLU A 92 1.04 12.36 21.86
CA GLU A 92 0.08 12.10 22.92
C GLU A 92 -1.32 11.92 22.31
N ASN A 93 -2.09 10.96 22.82
CA ASN A 93 -3.44 10.64 22.35
C ASN A 93 -3.53 10.22 20.86
N ILE A 94 -2.38 9.80 20.26
CA ILE A 94 -2.29 9.24 18.92
C ILE A 94 -1.93 7.76 19.05
N TYR A 95 -2.74 6.92 18.44
CA TYR A 95 -2.58 5.48 18.45
C TYR A 95 -2.40 4.98 17.02
N SER A 96 -1.55 3.96 16.82
CA SER A 96 -1.25 3.43 15.50
C SER A 96 -1.39 1.92 15.48
N THR A 97 -2.03 1.40 14.43
CA THR A 97 -1.95 -0.02 14.06
C THR A 97 -1.29 -0.12 12.69
N VAL A 98 -0.22 -0.90 12.59
CA VAL A 98 0.61 -1.02 11.39
C VAL A 98 0.89 -2.48 11.08
N CYS A 99 1.06 -2.77 9.78
CA CYS A 99 1.64 -4.04 9.33
C CYS A 99 3.17 -3.91 9.35
N ASP A 100 3.87 -5.01 9.60
CA ASP A 100 5.32 -5.06 9.36
C ASP A 100 5.58 -5.22 7.86
N ASP A 101 5.32 -4.12 7.14
CA ASP A 101 5.48 -4.03 5.68
C ASP A 101 6.91 -4.39 5.24
N ARG A 102 7.92 -4.02 6.06
CA ARG A 102 9.34 -4.27 5.77
C ARG A 102 9.65 -5.75 5.82
N ALA A 103 9.27 -6.44 6.90
CA ALA A 103 9.49 -7.87 7.03
C ALA A 103 8.68 -8.67 6.01
N ALA A 104 7.45 -8.24 5.70
CA ALA A 104 6.58 -8.91 4.74
C ALA A 104 7.17 -8.89 3.31
N VAL A 105 7.60 -7.72 2.83
CA VAL A 105 8.21 -7.61 1.51
C VAL A 105 9.59 -8.24 1.47
N TYR A 106 10.39 -8.10 2.53
CA TYR A 106 11.66 -8.82 2.68
C TYR A 106 11.47 -10.33 2.51
N GLY A 107 10.48 -10.93 3.19
CA GLY A 107 10.19 -12.37 3.07
C GLY A 107 9.79 -12.79 1.65
N ALA A 108 8.92 -12.03 1.00
CA ALA A 108 8.48 -12.28 -0.37
C ALA A 108 9.64 -12.22 -1.38
N VAL A 109 10.48 -11.19 -1.30
CA VAL A 109 11.66 -11.04 -2.17
C VAL A 109 12.69 -12.12 -1.89
N SER A 110 12.94 -12.47 -0.62
CA SER A 110 13.86 -13.55 -0.24
C SER A 110 13.40 -14.90 -0.79
N GLN A 111 12.11 -15.17 -0.83
CA GLN A 111 11.54 -16.37 -1.44
C GLN A 111 11.80 -16.41 -2.95
N LEU A 112 11.57 -15.30 -3.66
CA LEU A 112 11.87 -15.20 -5.10
C LEU A 112 13.37 -15.43 -5.38
N LEU A 113 14.24 -14.81 -4.60
CA LEU A 113 15.70 -15.01 -4.73
C LEU A 113 16.11 -16.47 -4.46
N SER A 114 15.46 -17.12 -3.49
CA SER A 114 15.71 -18.52 -3.16
C SER A 114 15.20 -19.49 -4.23
N SER A 115 14.13 -19.13 -4.96
CA SER A 115 13.63 -19.88 -6.13
C SER A 115 14.43 -19.65 -7.42
N GLY A 116 15.48 -18.85 -7.37
CA GLY A 116 16.37 -18.62 -8.51
C GLY A 116 16.15 -17.32 -9.26
N ARG A 117 15.14 -16.52 -8.91
CA ARG A 117 14.94 -15.20 -9.52
C ARG A 117 16.09 -14.25 -9.15
N ARG A 118 16.48 -13.38 -10.07
CA ARG A 118 17.65 -12.50 -9.87
C ARG A 118 17.40 -11.04 -10.24
N ARG A 119 16.48 -10.78 -11.16
CA ARG A 119 16.16 -9.43 -11.65
C ARG A 119 14.73 -9.08 -11.28
N ILE A 120 14.52 -8.74 -10.00
CA ILE A 120 13.20 -8.50 -9.44
C ILE A 120 12.84 -7.03 -9.63
N LEU A 121 11.83 -6.73 -10.45
CA LEU A 121 11.27 -5.39 -10.61
C LEU A 121 10.35 -5.09 -9.41
N TYR A 122 10.58 -3.97 -8.73
CA TYR A 122 9.72 -3.47 -7.68
C TYR A 122 8.89 -2.29 -8.16
N VAL A 123 7.56 -2.43 -8.16
CA VAL A 123 6.63 -1.39 -8.60
C VAL A 123 5.80 -0.89 -7.42
N TYR A 124 5.81 0.44 -7.18
CA TYR A 124 5.16 1.02 -6.01
C TYR A 124 4.33 2.27 -6.35
N THR A 125 3.32 2.57 -5.51
CA THR A 125 2.39 3.69 -5.75
C THR A 125 2.86 5.00 -5.13
N SER A 126 3.44 4.98 -3.94
CA SER A 126 3.77 6.21 -3.19
C SER A 126 4.84 6.00 -2.14
N TYR A 127 5.49 7.08 -1.75
CA TYR A 127 6.39 7.19 -0.60
C TYR A 127 5.59 7.57 0.66
N SER A 128 4.62 6.76 1.05
CA SER A 128 3.97 6.86 2.36
C SER A 128 4.74 6.07 3.41
N TYR A 129 4.35 6.14 4.69
CA TYR A 129 4.93 5.30 5.75
C TYR A 129 5.04 3.82 5.32
N SER A 130 3.94 3.23 4.88
CA SER A 130 3.89 1.85 4.39
C SER A 130 4.77 1.66 3.12
N GLY A 131 4.69 2.60 2.16
CA GLY A 131 5.44 2.51 0.91
C GLY A 131 6.96 2.52 1.12
N VAL A 132 7.46 3.34 2.04
CA VAL A 132 8.89 3.38 2.41
C VAL A 132 9.32 2.06 3.05
N ASN A 133 8.55 1.54 4.02
CA ASN A 133 8.87 0.28 4.68
C ASN A 133 8.89 -0.90 3.70
N LYS A 134 7.94 -0.98 2.77
CA LYS A 134 7.93 -1.99 1.70
C LYS A 134 9.20 -1.91 0.83
N LEU A 135 9.57 -0.70 0.40
CA LEU A 135 10.76 -0.49 -0.42
C LEU A 135 12.05 -0.87 0.33
N GLU A 136 12.16 -0.54 1.62
CA GLU A 136 13.32 -0.95 2.41
C GLU A 136 13.38 -2.47 2.59
N GLY A 137 12.25 -3.16 2.78
CA GLY A 137 12.19 -4.63 2.81
C GLY A 137 12.70 -5.27 1.51
N TYR A 138 12.31 -4.72 0.35
CA TYR A 138 12.84 -5.14 -0.94
C TYR A 138 14.36 -4.98 -1.04
N LYS A 139 14.89 -3.81 -0.64
CA LYS A 139 16.33 -3.54 -0.66
C LYS A 139 17.11 -4.43 0.30
N ASP A 140 16.59 -4.69 1.49
CA ASP A 140 17.23 -5.52 2.50
C ASP A 140 17.39 -6.96 2.04
N ALA A 141 16.34 -7.55 1.41
CA ALA A 141 16.40 -8.89 0.87
C ALA A 141 17.46 -9.05 -0.24
N LEU A 142 17.58 -8.05 -1.12
CA LEU A 142 18.63 -8.03 -2.15
C LEU A 142 20.02 -7.95 -1.52
N LYS A 143 20.22 -7.02 -0.58
CA LYS A 143 21.51 -6.82 0.12
C LYS A 143 21.98 -8.07 0.84
N GLU A 144 21.07 -8.79 1.52
CA GLU A 144 21.41 -10.04 2.20
C GLU A 144 21.95 -11.11 1.25
N LYS A 145 21.48 -11.15 0.01
CA LYS A 145 21.97 -12.04 -1.03
C LYS A 145 23.17 -11.49 -1.82
N GLY A 146 23.75 -10.35 -1.37
CA GLY A 146 24.88 -9.71 -2.03
C GLY A 146 24.53 -9.03 -3.36
N ILE A 147 23.23 -8.77 -3.62
CA ILE A 147 22.75 -8.09 -4.82
C ILE A 147 22.59 -6.61 -4.51
N ALA A 148 23.28 -5.73 -5.23
CA ALA A 148 23.08 -4.29 -5.09
C ALA A 148 21.71 -3.89 -5.66
N PRO A 149 20.87 -3.16 -4.90
CA PRO A 149 19.63 -2.62 -5.43
C PRO A 149 19.89 -1.72 -6.64
N CYS A 150 19.22 -2.01 -7.75
CA CYS A 150 19.34 -1.25 -8.99
C CYS A 150 18.17 -0.27 -9.13
N SER A 151 18.44 1.01 -9.34
CA SER A 151 17.40 2.04 -9.51
C SER A 151 16.51 1.80 -10.72
N GLU A 152 17.03 1.15 -11.77
CA GLU A 152 16.25 0.78 -12.95
C GLU A 152 15.20 -0.29 -12.66
N LEU A 153 15.36 -1.09 -11.62
CA LEU A 153 14.40 -2.09 -11.16
C LEU A 153 13.46 -1.57 -10.05
N ILE A 154 13.43 -0.27 -9.79
CA ILE A 154 12.53 0.36 -8.81
C ILE A 154 11.72 1.42 -9.55
N ARG A 155 10.42 1.20 -9.71
CA ARG A 155 9.55 2.07 -10.53
C ARG A 155 8.33 2.53 -9.75
N GLN A 156 8.07 3.82 -9.79
CA GLN A 156 6.81 4.37 -9.31
C GLN A 156 5.77 4.29 -10.43
N CYS A 157 4.55 3.91 -10.06
CA CYS A 157 3.41 3.85 -10.97
C CYS A 157 2.17 4.39 -10.26
N PRO A 158 1.28 5.11 -10.94
CA PRO A 158 -0.04 5.40 -10.40
C PRO A 158 -0.75 4.10 -9.97
N LYS A 159 -1.65 4.18 -8.99
CA LYS A 159 -2.48 3.04 -8.58
C LYS A 159 -3.56 2.78 -9.63
N ASP A 160 -3.13 2.25 -10.77
CA ASP A 160 -3.98 1.97 -11.93
C ASP A 160 -3.47 0.74 -12.67
N ILE A 161 -4.40 -0.15 -13.04
CA ILE A 161 -4.09 -1.44 -13.67
C ILE A 161 -3.48 -1.25 -15.05
N GLU A 162 -4.06 -0.36 -15.86
CA GLU A 162 -3.61 -0.13 -17.23
C GLU A 162 -2.27 0.60 -17.26
N ALA A 163 -2.11 1.59 -16.38
CA ALA A 163 -0.82 2.29 -16.22
C ALA A 163 0.30 1.33 -15.81
N ALA A 164 0.03 0.37 -14.95
CA ALA A 164 1.02 -0.64 -14.55
C ALA A 164 1.38 -1.56 -15.72
N ARG A 165 0.39 -2.04 -16.50
CA ARG A 165 0.65 -2.80 -17.74
C ARG A 165 1.52 -2.02 -18.71
N ASP A 166 1.15 -0.79 -18.98
CA ASP A 166 1.82 0.05 -19.99
C ASP A 166 3.25 0.41 -19.56
N LEU A 167 3.47 0.65 -18.26
CA LEU A 167 4.81 0.81 -17.70
C LEU A 167 5.69 -0.42 -17.99
N LEU A 168 5.20 -1.63 -17.71
CA LEU A 168 5.99 -2.86 -17.91
C LEU A 168 6.27 -3.11 -19.40
N LEU A 169 5.31 -2.82 -20.27
CA LEU A 169 5.52 -2.89 -21.73
C LEU A 169 6.59 -1.88 -22.19
N SER A 170 6.58 -0.66 -21.68
CA SER A 170 7.61 0.36 -21.99
C SER A 170 8.98 -0.10 -21.54
N LEU A 171 9.12 -0.56 -20.29
CA LEU A 171 10.39 -1.06 -19.75
C LEU A 171 10.97 -2.21 -20.58
N ARG A 172 10.12 -3.15 -21.02
CA ARG A 172 10.54 -4.23 -21.92
C ARG A 172 11.02 -3.70 -23.26
N ASN A 173 10.31 -2.76 -23.86
CA ASN A 173 10.69 -2.13 -25.14
C ASN A 173 12.00 -1.34 -25.03
N GLU A 174 12.30 -0.81 -23.85
CA GLU A 174 13.57 -0.15 -23.51
C GLU A 174 14.72 -1.16 -23.28
N GLY A 175 14.44 -2.48 -23.32
CA GLY A 175 15.41 -3.54 -23.11
C GLY A 175 15.69 -3.86 -21.63
N LEU A 176 14.87 -3.40 -20.71
CA LEU A 176 15.01 -3.78 -19.30
C LEU A 176 14.51 -5.22 -19.09
N GLU A 177 15.42 -6.07 -18.67
CA GLU A 177 15.10 -7.47 -18.35
C GLU A 177 14.74 -7.60 -16.86
N PHE A 178 13.70 -8.40 -16.56
CA PHE A 178 13.32 -8.82 -15.21
C PHE A 178 12.61 -10.19 -15.25
N ASP A 179 12.82 -10.99 -14.22
CA ASP A 179 12.29 -12.36 -14.09
C ASP A 179 11.25 -12.48 -12.97
N ALA A 180 11.04 -11.40 -12.21
CA ALA A 180 9.95 -11.28 -11.23
C ALA A 180 9.50 -9.84 -11.08
N VAL A 181 8.24 -9.67 -10.66
CA VAL A 181 7.64 -8.38 -10.29
C VAL A 181 7.08 -8.49 -8.88
N VAL A 182 7.49 -7.58 -8.01
CA VAL A 182 6.88 -7.38 -6.68
C VAL A 182 6.22 -6.02 -6.66
N THR A 183 4.98 -5.96 -6.24
CA THR A 183 4.21 -4.71 -6.25
C THR A 183 3.79 -4.29 -4.85
N SER A 184 3.64 -2.99 -4.64
CA SER A 184 3.15 -2.45 -3.37
C SER A 184 1.63 -2.55 -3.18
N ASP A 185 0.90 -3.04 -4.22
CA ASP A 185 -0.56 -3.13 -4.25
C ASP A 185 -1.01 -4.13 -5.33
N ASP A 186 -2.10 -4.85 -5.09
CA ASP A 186 -2.61 -5.86 -6.02
C ASP A 186 -3.08 -5.29 -7.36
N SER A 187 -3.54 -4.03 -7.43
CA SER A 187 -3.90 -3.42 -8.71
C SER A 187 -2.72 -3.33 -9.68
N LEU A 188 -1.51 -3.06 -9.16
CA LEU A 188 -0.28 -3.07 -9.96
C LEU A 188 0.10 -4.50 -10.36
N ALA A 189 -0.14 -5.48 -9.50
CA ALA A 189 0.11 -6.89 -9.81
C ALA A 189 -0.84 -7.42 -10.91
N VAL A 190 -2.11 -6.98 -10.90
CA VAL A 190 -3.04 -7.26 -12.02
C VAL A 190 -2.52 -6.65 -13.32
N GLY A 191 -1.98 -5.43 -13.28
CA GLY A 191 -1.31 -4.81 -14.42
C GLY A 191 -0.14 -5.64 -14.93
N ALA A 192 0.65 -6.23 -14.01
CA ALA A 192 1.75 -7.13 -14.38
C ALA A 192 1.26 -8.45 -15.01
N VAL A 193 0.13 -9.01 -14.56
CA VAL A 193 -0.50 -10.17 -15.22
C VAL A 193 -0.95 -9.81 -16.64
N LYS A 194 -1.62 -8.66 -16.82
CA LYS A 194 -2.02 -8.17 -18.15
C LYS A 194 -0.82 -7.93 -19.08
N TYR A 195 0.27 -7.40 -18.53
CA TYR A 195 1.54 -7.28 -19.25
C TYR A 195 2.04 -8.65 -19.74
N ALA A 196 2.13 -9.64 -18.84
CA ALA A 196 2.61 -10.97 -19.18
C ALA A 196 1.75 -11.62 -20.30
N HIS A 197 0.42 -11.54 -20.19
CA HIS A 197 -0.49 -12.03 -21.23
C HIS A 197 -0.28 -11.30 -22.56
N THR A 198 -0.15 -9.97 -22.56
CA THR A 198 0.08 -9.19 -23.78
C THR A 198 1.41 -9.54 -24.44
N ALA A 199 2.42 -9.80 -23.63
CA ALA A 199 3.78 -10.12 -24.08
C ALA A 199 4.01 -11.60 -24.39
N GLY A 200 3.02 -12.48 -24.14
CA GLY A 200 3.13 -13.94 -24.32
C GLY A 200 4.11 -14.59 -23.33
N ILE A 201 4.22 -14.06 -22.11
CA ILE A 201 5.12 -14.55 -21.04
C ILE A 201 4.34 -15.45 -20.10
N SER A 202 4.86 -16.63 -19.79
CA SER A 202 4.23 -17.57 -18.87
C SER A 202 4.41 -17.16 -17.40
N ILE A 203 3.34 -17.28 -16.63
CA ILE A 203 3.33 -17.06 -15.17
C ILE A 203 3.04 -18.44 -14.52
N PRO A 204 3.82 -18.90 -13.54
CA PRO A 204 5.01 -18.25 -12.96
C PRO A 204 6.34 -18.60 -13.64
N ASP A 205 6.36 -19.42 -14.67
CA ASP A 205 7.57 -20.06 -15.19
C ASP A 205 8.62 -19.05 -15.68
N GLU A 206 8.22 -18.11 -16.53
CA GLU A 206 9.12 -17.06 -17.04
C GLU A 206 9.08 -15.81 -16.17
N LEU A 207 7.92 -15.47 -15.59
CA LEU A 207 7.74 -14.27 -14.77
C LEU A 207 6.97 -14.59 -13.49
N SER A 208 7.62 -14.45 -12.33
CA SER A 208 6.92 -14.53 -11.04
C SER A 208 6.33 -13.18 -10.66
N ILE A 209 5.09 -13.16 -10.14
CA ILE A 209 4.40 -11.94 -9.72
C ILE A 209 3.95 -12.08 -8.29
N ILE A 210 4.28 -11.08 -7.45
CA ILE A 210 3.79 -10.99 -6.06
C ILE A 210 3.12 -9.63 -5.85
N GLY A 211 1.85 -9.68 -5.42
CA GLY A 211 1.04 -8.54 -5.04
C GLY A 211 1.12 -8.20 -3.55
N TYR A 212 0.30 -7.25 -3.14
CA TYR A 212 0.18 -6.80 -1.75
C TYR A 212 -1.27 -6.44 -1.42
N ASN A 213 -1.74 -6.83 -0.24
CA ASN A 213 -3.04 -6.68 0.42
C ASN A 213 -3.93 -7.92 0.36
N ASN A 214 -3.64 -8.93 -0.47
CA ASN A 214 -4.49 -10.11 -0.68
C ASN A 214 -5.97 -9.73 -0.94
N SER A 215 -6.17 -8.70 -1.74
CA SER A 215 -7.48 -8.18 -2.08
C SER A 215 -8.23 -9.11 -3.05
N LEU A 216 -9.51 -8.83 -3.29
CA LEU A 216 -10.29 -9.57 -4.27
C LEU A 216 -9.63 -9.57 -5.66
N LEU A 217 -8.89 -8.50 -6.01
CA LEU A 217 -8.19 -8.40 -7.29
C LEU A 217 -7.18 -9.53 -7.51
N ALA A 218 -6.44 -9.93 -6.47
CA ALA A 218 -5.44 -10.99 -6.57
C ALA A 218 -6.07 -12.35 -6.92
N ARG A 219 -7.31 -12.59 -6.48
CA ARG A 219 -8.04 -13.83 -6.71
C ARG A 219 -8.86 -13.85 -8.01
N CYS A 220 -9.04 -12.68 -8.65
CA CYS A 220 -9.81 -12.55 -9.88
C CYS A 220 -8.98 -12.65 -11.16
N THR A 221 -7.68 -12.92 -11.06
CA THR A 221 -6.79 -13.13 -12.22
C THR A 221 -6.62 -14.61 -12.53
N ASP A 222 -6.19 -14.90 -13.76
CA ASP A 222 -5.74 -16.23 -14.19
C ASP A 222 -4.32 -16.14 -14.77
N PRO A 223 -3.31 -16.75 -14.11
CA PRO A 223 -3.40 -17.41 -12.80
C PRO A 223 -3.70 -16.43 -11.65
N GLU A 224 -4.19 -16.95 -10.50
CA GLU A 224 -4.32 -16.17 -9.28
C GLU A 224 -2.96 -15.62 -8.83
N ILE A 225 -2.94 -14.36 -8.37
CA ILE A 225 -1.72 -13.70 -7.91
C ILE A 225 -1.38 -14.14 -6.48
N THR A 226 -0.14 -14.59 -6.28
CA THR A 226 0.43 -14.68 -4.94
C THR A 226 0.50 -13.28 -4.35
N SER A 227 -0.17 -13.03 -3.23
CA SER A 227 -0.24 -11.70 -2.61
C SER A 227 0.05 -11.76 -1.12
N ILE A 228 0.77 -10.75 -0.62
CA ILE A 228 1.02 -10.57 0.80
C ILE A 228 -0.28 -10.14 1.47
N ASP A 229 -0.69 -10.89 2.50
CA ASP A 229 -1.91 -10.63 3.25
C ASP A 229 -1.64 -9.64 4.38
N SER A 230 -2.20 -8.45 4.27
CA SER A 230 -2.08 -7.37 5.26
C SER A 230 -3.00 -7.54 6.47
N LYS A 231 -3.79 -8.63 6.54
CA LYS A 231 -4.70 -8.94 7.68
C LYS A 231 -5.62 -7.77 8.04
N VAL A 232 -6.33 -7.25 7.06
CA VAL A 232 -7.21 -6.08 7.22
C VAL A 232 -8.45 -6.35 8.09
N GLU A 233 -8.80 -7.62 8.28
CA GLU A 233 -9.93 -8.12 9.09
C GLU A 233 -9.64 -8.15 10.62
#